data_606ac9d1820a280eaa87dfb1cb9cdd57
#
_entry.id   606ac9d1820a280eaa87dfb1cb9cdd57
#
_cell.length_a   1.000
_cell.length_b   1.000
_cell.length_c   1.000
_cell.angle_alpha   90.00
_cell.angle_beta   90.00
_cell.angle_gamma   90.00
#
_symmetry.space_group_name_H-M   'P 1'
#
loop_
_entity.id
_entity.type
_entity.pdbx_description
1 polymer ?
#
loop_
_entity_poly.entity_id
_entity_poly.type
_entity_poly.pdbx_seq_one_letter_code
_entity_poly.pdbx_strand_id
1 'polypeptide(L)'
;MNIEVTQIIINQVYSKIKEYYGKGSLDYPKLELHKDIYARLSGDEEAEGEHSTTSKAQYDDETNVIYIYYPNMVNEEDVIRSIIHEYTHYKQDHKLFKQYRDMYSYNENPIEIEAHKNEEDWQLFI
;
A
#
# COMPACT_ATOMS: atom_id res chain seq x y z
N MET A 1 -7.10 -13.20 -3.62
CA MET A 1 -5.95 -14.02 -3.09
C MET A 1 -6.21 -14.29 -1.62
N ASN A 2 -5.80 -15.43 -1.10
CA ASN A 2 -5.96 -15.69 0.34
C ASN A 2 -4.83 -15.04 1.16
N ILE A 3 -5.04 -14.96 2.47
CA ILE A 3 -4.11 -14.26 3.37
C ILE A 3 -2.74 -14.95 3.44
N GLU A 4 -2.69 -16.27 3.41
CA GLU A 4 -1.45 -17.04 3.54
C GLU A 4 -0.54 -16.84 2.33
N VAL A 5 -1.10 -16.92 1.13
CA VAL A 5 -0.35 -16.68 -0.12
C VAL A 5 0.15 -15.24 -0.16
N THR A 6 -0.69 -14.28 0.21
CA THR A 6 -0.30 -12.87 0.25
C THR A 6 0.87 -12.66 1.23
N GLN A 7 0.81 -13.27 2.41
CA GLN A 7 1.88 -13.15 3.40
C GLN A 7 3.19 -13.76 2.91
N ILE A 8 3.14 -14.88 2.19
CA ILE A 8 4.34 -15.49 1.60
C ILE A 8 5.01 -14.54 0.63
N ILE A 9 4.22 -13.90 -0.25
CA ILE A 9 4.76 -12.94 -1.23
C ILE A 9 5.38 -11.74 -0.50
N ILE A 10 4.70 -11.19 0.48
CA ILE A 10 5.21 -10.07 1.29
C ILE A 10 6.57 -10.44 1.91
N ASN A 11 6.67 -11.63 2.52
CA ASN A 11 7.89 -12.08 3.16
C ASN A 11 9.05 -12.23 2.18
N GLN A 12 8.76 -12.51 0.90
CA GLN A 12 9.78 -12.63 -0.14
C GLN A 12 10.25 -11.28 -0.67
N VAL A 13 9.37 -10.28 -0.74
CA VAL A 13 9.65 -9.06 -1.51
C VAL A 13 9.87 -7.81 -0.66
N TYR A 14 9.29 -7.72 0.53
CA TYR A 14 9.31 -6.44 1.26
C TYR A 14 10.70 -6.02 1.68
N SER A 15 11.55 -6.94 2.11
CA SER A 15 12.93 -6.61 2.47
C SER A 15 13.72 -6.07 1.28
N LYS A 16 13.47 -6.62 0.08
CA LYS A 16 14.10 -6.15 -1.16
C LYS A 16 13.63 -4.74 -1.53
N ILE A 17 12.34 -4.46 -1.36
CA ILE A 17 11.76 -3.14 -1.62
C ILE A 17 12.37 -2.11 -0.68
N LYS A 18 12.46 -2.42 0.61
CA LYS A 18 13.09 -1.53 1.61
C LYS A 18 14.55 -1.24 1.25
N GLU A 19 15.29 -2.25 0.84
CA GLU A 19 16.69 -2.09 0.46
C GLU A 19 16.84 -1.21 -0.79
N TYR A 20 16.01 -1.46 -1.80
CA TYR A 20 16.08 -0.76 -3.08
C TYR A 20 15.73 0.73 -2.95
N TYR A 21 14.61 1.06 -2.31
CA TYR A 21 14.14 2.43 -2.18
C TYR A 21 14.71 3.16 -0.96
N GLY A 22 15.19 2.41 0.03
CA GLY A 22 15.79 2.98 1.22
C GLY A 22 14.78 3.45 2.27
N LYS A 23 15.31 3.90 3.40
CA LYS A 23 14.54 4.39 4.53
C LYS A 23 14.16 5.85 4.34
N GLY A 24 12.92 6.19 4.69
CA GLY A 24 12.46 7.57 4.76
C GLY A 24 12.82 8.23 6.09
N SER A 25 12.15 9.36 6.38
CA SER A 25 12.36 10.10 7.63
C SER A 25 11.78 9.40 8.86
N LEU A 26 10.77 8.54 8.66
CA LEU A 26 10.21 7.70 9.71
C LEU A 26 10.82 6.30 9.63
N ASP A 27 10.61 5.50 10.68
CA ASP A 27 10.94 4.08 10.64
C ASP A 27 10.22 3.37 9.49
N TYR A 28 10.72 2.18 9.12
CA TYR A 28 10.07 1.39 8.08
C TYR A 28 8.61 1.12 8.46
N PRO A 29 7.66 1.32 7.54
CA PRO A 29 6.27 1.05 7.85
C PRO A 29 6.02 -0.45 8.08
N LYS A 30 5.11 -0.75 8.99
CA LYS A 30 4.57 -2.10 9.14
C LYS A 30 3.60 -2.38 8.00
N LEU A 31 3.51 -3.65 7.61
CA LEU A 31 2.48 -4.13 6.71
C LEU A 31 1.45 -4.91 7.51
N GLU A 32 0.17 -4.54 7.35
CA GLU A 32 -0.95 -5.24 7.98
C GLU A 32 -1.91 -5.72 6.90
N LEU A 33 -2.34 -6.98 7.03
CA LEU A 33 -3.30 -7.58 6.11
C LEU A 33 -4.69 -7.52 6.71
N HIS A 34 -5.64 -7.05 5.92
CA HIS A 34 -7.04 -6.94 6.30
C HIS A 34 -7.93 -7.41 5.16
N LYS A 35 -9.13 -7.88 5.50
CA LYS A 35 -10.12 -8.29 4.51
C LYS A 35 -10.58 -7.11 3.67
N ASP A 36 -10.85 -5.98 4.31
CA ASP A 36 -11.25 -4.73 3.66
C ASP A 36 -11.09 -3.55 4.64
N ILE A 37 -11.42 -2.35 4.18
CA ILE A 37 -11.35 -1.15 5.00
C ILE A 37 -12.29 -1.23 6.21
N TYR A 38 -13.47 -1.80 6.02
CA TYR A 38 -14.46 -1.92 7.09
C TYR A 38 -13.94 -2.83 8.23
N ALA A 39 -13.40 -3.99 7.87
CA ALA A 39 -12.81 -4.90 8.86
C ALA A 39 -11.66 -4.23 9.62
N ARG A 40 -10.82 -3.48 8.93
CA ARG A 40 -9.71 -2.74 9.54
C ARG A 40 -10.21 -1.71 10.54
N LEU A 41 -11.19 -0.89 10.16
CA LEU A 41 -11.68 0.20 10.99
C LEU A 41 -12.49 -0.30 12.19
N SER A 42 -13.23 -1.39 12.02
CA SER A 42 -14.03 -1.97 13.11
C SER A 42 -13.20 -2.79 14.10
N GLY A 43 -12.00 -3.24 13.69
CA GLY A 43 -11.18 -4.15 14.49
C GLY A 43 -11.68 -5.58 14.50
N ASP A 44 -12.66 -5.92 13.65
CA ASP A 44 -13.27 -7.25 13.55
C ASP A 44 -13.16 -7.74 12.11
N GLU A 45 -12.25 -8.69 11.85
CA GLU A 45 -12.01 -9.24 10.52
C GLU A 45 -13.20 -10.05 9.98
N GLU A 46 -14.12 -10.46 10.85
CA GLU A 46 -15.36 -11.14 10.45
C GLU A 46 -16.50 -10.17 10.18
N ALA A 47 -16.32 -8.87 10.47
CA ALA A 47 -17.35 -7.87 10.23
C ALA A 47 -17.62 -7.73 8.72
N GLU A 48 -18.90 -7.54 8.38
CA GLU A 48 -19.34 -7.30 7.02
C GLU A 48 -19.86 -5.86 6.90
N GLY A 49 -19.32 -5.10 5.94
CA GLY A 49 -19.77 -3.76 5.63
C GLY A 49 -20.66 -3.75 4.41
N GLU A 50 -21.52 -2.73 4.30
CA GLU A 50 -22.39 -2.53 3.13
C GLU A 50 -21.59 -2.13 1.88
N HIS A 51 -20.34 -1.68 2.05
CA HIS A 51 -19.52 -1.19 0.96
C HIS A 51 -18.34 -2.12 0.73
N SER A 52 -18.40 -2.88 -0.37
CA SER A 52 -17.20 -3.54 -0.86
C SER A 52 -16.29 -2.48 -1.45
N THR A 53 -15.04 -2.48 -1.02
CA THR A 53 -14.01 -1.63 -1.62
C THR A 53 -13.18 -2.45 -2.60
N THR A 54 -12.79 -1.83 -3.71
CA THR A 54 -11.85 -2.43 -4.65
C THR A 54 -10.41 -2.03 -4.38
N SER A 55 -10.18 -1.23 -3.34
CA SER A 55 -8.84 -0.81 -2.95
C SER A 55 -7.96 -2.02 -2.63
N LYS A 56 -6.74 -2.03 -3.15
CA LYS A 56 -5.78 -3.11 -2.92
C LYS A 56 -4.89 -2.86 -1.73
N ALA A 57 -4.57 -1.58 -1.46
CA ALA A 57 -3.69 -1.20 -0.36
C ALA A 57 -3.86 0.28 -0.04
N GLN A 58 -3.32 0.68 1.11
CA GLN A 58 -3.36 2.07 1.56
C GLN A 58 -2.21 2.32 2.53
N TYR A 59 -1.51 3.44 2.36
CA TYR A 59 -0.56 3.92 3.36
C TYR A 59 -1.23 4.96 4.26
N ASP A 60 -1.12 4.78 5.57
CA ASP A 60 -1.62 5.71 6.58
C ASP A 60 -0.42 6.43 7.20
N ASP A 61 -0.28 7.73 6.91
CA ASP A 61 0.83 8.54 7.40
C ASP A 61 0.73 8.83 8.91
N GLU A 62 -0.46 8.76 9.49
CA GLU A 62 -0.64 8.97 10.94
C GLU A 62 -0.11 7.80 11.76
N THR A 63 -0.28 6.58 11.27
CA THR A 63 0.16 5.36 11.96
C THR A 63 1.46 4.79 11.40
N ASN A 64 1.89 5.25 10.22
CA ASN A 64 3.03 4.73 9.49
C ASN A 64 2.87 3.23 9.19
N VAL A 65 1.70 2.85 8.70
CA VAL A 65 1.34 1.47 8.35
C VAL A 65 0.87 1.39 6.91
N ILE A 66 1.29 0.35 6.20
CA ILE A 66 0.75 -0.02 4.90
C ILE A 66 -0.29 -1.11 5.14
N TYR A 67 -1.55 -0.81 4.82
CA TYR A 67 -2.65 -1.77 4.88
C TYR A 67 -2.80 -2.46 3.54
N ILE A 68 -2.89 -3.78 3.56
CA ILE A 68 -3.05 -4.60 2.36
C ILE A 68 -4.38 -5.34 2.46
N TYR A 69 -5.24 -5.13 1.47
CA TYR A 69 -6.56 -5.75 1.38
C TYR A 69 -6.47 -6.98 0.48
N TYR A 70 -6.02 -8.09 1.08
CA TYR A 70 -5.59 -9.28 0.37
C TYR A 70 -6.62 -9.90 -0.58
N PRO A 71 -7.94 -9.87 -0.29
CA PRO A 71 -8.91 -10.47 -1.24
C PRO A 71 -8.96 -9.76 -2.59
N ASN A 72 -8.55 -8.49 -2.65
CA ASN A 72 -8.57 -7.70 -3.88
C ASN A 72 -7.32 -7.91 -4.76
N MET A 73 -6.35 -8.66 -4.27
CA MET A 73 -5.17 -9.02 -5.04
C MET A 73 -5.47 -10.16 -6.00
N VAL A 74 -5.10 -10.02 -7.26
CA VAL A 74 -5.34 -11.03 -8.29
C VAL A 74 -4.14 -11.98 -8.40
N ASN A 75 -2.92 -11.44 -8.33
CA ASN A 75 -1.69 -12.20 -8.55
C ASN A 75 -0.52 -11.57 -7.81
N GLU A 76 0.67 -12.17 -7.94
CA GLU A 76 1.89 -11.69 -7.32
C GLU A 76 2.25 -10.27 -7.77
N GLU A 77 2.07 -9.96 -9.05
CA GLU A 77 2.33 -8.62 -9.59
C GLU A 77 1.50 -7.57 -8.84
N ASP A 78 0.22 -7.83 -8.59
CA ASP A 78 -0.66 -6.92 -7.85
C ASP A 78 -0.10 -6.63 -6.45
N VAL A 79 0.36 -7.67 -5.75
CA VAL A 79 0.91 -7.52 -4.40
C VAL A 79 2.17 -6.63 -4.44
N ILE A 80 3.08 -6.94 -5.34
CA ILE A 80 4.36 -6.21 -5.44
C ILE A 80 4.12 -4.75 -5.84
N ARG A 81 3.30 -4.50 -6.86
CA ARG A 81 2.95 -3.14 -7.31
C ARG A 81 2.29 -2.35 -6.19
N SER A 82 1.39 -2.97 -5.45
CA SER A 82 0.68 -2.30 -4.35
C SER A 82 1.62 -1.92 -3.21
N ILE A 83 2.55 -2.79 -2.85
CA ILE A 83 3.54 -2.47 -1.81
C ILE A 83 4.43 -1.31 -2.28
N ILE A 84 4.91 -1.34 -3.52
CA ILE A 84 5.74 -0.27 -4.08
C ILE A 84 4.98 1.06 -4.06
N HIS A 85 3.72 1.06 -4.48
CA HIS A 85 2.89 2.25 -4.52
C HIS A 85 2.79 2.90 -3.12
N GLU A 86 2.42 2.10 -2.12
CA GLU A 86 2.25 2.61 -0.76
C GLU A 86 3.59 2.93 -0.09
N TYR A 87 4.65 2.17 -0.39
CA TYR A 87 5.99 2.48 0.09
C TYR A 87 6.51 3.81 -0.49
N THR A 88 6.14 4.14 -1.72
CA THR A 88 6.44 5.44 -2.32
C THR A 88 5.81 6.56 -1.50
N HIS A 89 4.54 6.40 -1.09
CA HIS A 89 3.90 7.39 -0.21
C HIS A 89 4.62 7.53 1.12
N TYR A 90 5.10 6.43 1.70
CA TYR A 90 5.91 6.48 2.91
C TYR A 90 7.16 7.37 2.74
N LYS A 91 7.79 7.32 1.57
CA LYS A 91 9.01 8.06 1.26
C LYS A 91 8.76 9.54 0.94
N GLN A 92 7.55 9.92 0.59
CA GLN A 92 7.20 11.28 0.18
C GLN A 92 7.09 12.23 1.38
N ASP A 93 7.04 13.54 1.10
CA ASP A 93 6.80 14.56 2.13
C ASP A 93 5.31 14.54 2.50
N HIS A 94 4.98 13.99 3.66
CA HIS A 94 3.60 13.82 4.12
C HIS A 94 2.88 15.16 4.35
N LYS A 95 3.62 16.24 4.55
CA LYS A 95 3.03 17.58 4.69
C LYS A 95 2.32 18.04 3.42
N LEU A 96 2.68 17.48 2.28
CA LEU A 96 2.08 17.83 0.99
C LEU A 96 0.81 17.04 0.68
N PHE A 97 0.51 15.96 1.40
CA PHE A 97 -0.58 15.05 1.05
C PHE A 97 -1.93 15.76 0.99
N LYS A 98 -2.28 16.50 2.04
CA LYS A 98 -3.56 17.21 2.08
C LYS A 98 -3.61 18.34 1.04
N GLN A 99 -2.54 19.13 0.94
CA GLN A 99 -2.45 20.23 0.00
C GLN A 99 -2.64 19.76 -1.44
N TYR A 100 -1.92 18.71 -1.84
CA TYR A 100 -1.97 18.22 -3.21
C TYR A 100 -3.29 17.51 -3.51
N ARG A 101 -3.90 16.85 -2.52
CA ARG A 101 -5.24 16.26 -2.68
C ARG A 101 -6.28 17.35 -2.98
N ASP A 102 -6.15 18.51 -2.34
CA ASP A 102 -7.07 19.65 -2.56
C ASP A 102 -6.80 20.38 -3.88
N MET A 103 -5.54 20.37 -4.37
CA MET A 103 -5.13 21.09 -5.58
C MET A 103 -5.31 20.30 -6.87
N TYR A 104 -5.21 18.98 -6.81
CA TYR A 104 -5.16 18.13 -8.00
C TYR A 104 -6.22 17.05 -7.96
N SER A 105 -6.73 16.65 -9.13
CA SER A 105 -7.44 15.38 -9.25
C SER A 105 -6.46 14.23 -8.99
N TYR A 106 -6.98 13.03 -8.70
CA TYR A 106 -6.12 11.87 -8.43
C TYR A 106 -5.10 11.64 -9.55
N ASN A 107 -5.56 11.69 -10.81
CA ASN A 107 -4.72 11.39 -11.96
C ASN A 107 -3.67 12.48 -12.25
N GLU A 108 -3.87 13.68 -11.74
CA GLU A 108 -2.96 14.82 -11.95
C GLU A 108 -2.07 15.08 -10.73
N ASN A 109 -2.32 14.41 -9.62
CA ASN A 109 -1.59 14.60 -8.37
C ASN A 109 -0.15 14.06 -8.52
N PRO A 110 0.89 14.92 -8.40
CA PRO A 110 2.28 14.48 -8.54
C PRO A 110 2.67 13.35 -7.58
N ILE A 111 2.07 13.30 -6.40
CA ILE A 111 2.29 12.25 -5.39
C ILE A 111 1.84 10.89 -5.94
N GLU A 112 0.66 10.84 -6.56
CA GLU A 112 0.12 9.62 -7.15
C GLU A 112 0.85 9.24 -8.45
N ILE A 113 1.23 10.23 -9.26
CA ILE A 113 1.99 9.99 -10.50
C ILE A 113 3.32 9.29 -10.18
N GLU A 114 4.04 9.77 -9.17
CA GLU A 114 5.30 9.15 -8.76
C GLU A 114 5.09 7.72 -8.27
N ALA A 115 4.05 7.50 -7.44
CA ALA A 115 3.74 6.17 -6.92
C ALA A 115 3.42 5.18 -8.03
N HIS A 116 2.61 5.60 -9.01
CA HIS A 116 2.28 4.74 -10.17
C HIS A 116 3.51 4.47 -11.03
N LYS A 117 4.38 5.46 -11.22
CA LYS A 117 5.60 5.26 -11.98
C LYS A 117 6.52 4.22 -11.33
N ASN A 118 6.67 4.28 -10.01
CA ASN A 118 7.52 3.35 -9.29
C ASN A 118 6.99 1.91 -9.35
N GLU A 119 5.69 1.70 -9.52
CA GLU A 119 5.11 0.36 -9.69
C GLU A 119 5.72 -0.40 -10.87
N GLU A 120 6.24 0.31 -11.88
CA GLU A 120 6.87 -0.31 -13.04
C GLU A 120 8.13 -1.11 -12.68
N ASP A 121 8.72 -0.85 -11.52
CA ASP A 121 9.89 -1.56 -11.03
C ASP A 121 9.56 -2.95 -10.44
N TRP A 122 8.33 -3.38 -10.46
CA TRP A 122 7.86 -4.58 -9.75
C TRP A 122 8.66 -5.84 -10.09
N GLN A 123 9.11 -5.98 -11.35
CA GLN A 123 9.87 -7.17 -11.79
C GLN A 123 11.25 -7.29 -11.12
N LEU A 124 11.78 -6.21 -10.57
CA LEU A 124 13.05 -6.23 -9.85
C LEU A 124 12.98 -7.05 -8.56
N PHE A 125 11.78 -7.34 -8.07
CA PHE A 125 11.57 -7.95 -6.76
C PHE A 125 11.06 -9.39 -6.81
N ILE A 126 10.82 -9.92 -8.00
CA ILE A 126 10.46 -11.33 -8.16
C ILE A 126 11.70 -12.25 -8.21
#